data_6721e3cf726f1958eb20962b61f5bf33
#
_entry.id   6721e3cf726f1958eb20962b61f5bf33
#
_cell.length_a   1.000
_cell.length_b   1.000
_cell.length_c   1.000
_cell.angle_alpha   90.00
_cell.angle_beta   90.00
_cell.angle_gamma   90.00
#
_symmetry.space_group_name_H-M   'P 1'
#
loop_
_entity.id
_entity.type
_entity.pdbx_description
1 polymer ?
#
loop_
_entity_poly.entity_id
_entity_poly.type
_entity_poly.pdbx_seq_one_letter_code
_entity_poly.pdbx_strand_id
1 'polypeptide(L)'
;TFFSSLLSVGYIHELNDRWTLRAATGLYYQAPFYKELRDTVRSNGSVIVQLNPAVRSQRSVHFVVGADYTFHLMKRPFRFTTEAYYKRLSNLIPYTVDNVRVVYYGRNLASGYATGVDFKLFGEFVPGTDSWLTFSLMQTREKMGGVWYPRPTDQRYNVSLYFTDYFPGSTRWALTLRAAFAHGLSFGPPHSSRGEQTFRAPAYKRVDVGLNYHLFKSELKNGRRPVVGWGKYVRDAWLGIDCFNLLGIRNVNSYYWITDIEGNRHGVPNYLTGRQLNLRFNVEF
;
A
#
# COMPACT_ATOMS: atom_id res chain seq x y z
N THR A 1 5.27 26.97 -15.94
CA THR A 1 4.08 26.18 -16.31
C THR A 1 4.52 24.74 -16.52
N PHE A 2 4.05 23.81 -15.69
CA PHE A 2 4.34 22.40 -15.83
C PHE A 2 3.30 21.76 -16.75
N PHE A 3 3.70 21.32 -17.93
CA PHE A 3 2.86 20.49 -18.77
C PHE A 3 2.96 19.04 -18.31
N SER A 4 1.84 18.44 -17.93
CA SER A 4 1.73 17.00 -17.74
C SER A 4 1.04 16.42 -18.97
N SER A 5 1.81 15.87 -19.90
CA SER A 5 1.25 15.06 -20.98
C SER A 5 1.17 13.61 -20.50
N LEU A 6 -0.01 13.02 -20.64
CA LEU A 6 -0.24 11.60 -20.39
C LEU A 6 -0.47 10.94 -21.75
N LEU A 7 0.40 10.02 -22.13
CA LEU A 7 0.20 9.19 -23.31
C LEU A 7 0.28 7.73 -22.86
N SER A 8 -0.80 6.98 -23.02
CA SER A 8 -0.81 5.56 -22.72
C SER A 8 -1.56 4.78 -23.80
N VAL A 9 -1.06 3.60 -24.09
CA VAL A 9 -1.68 2.63 -25.00
C VAL A 9 -1.78 1.32 -24.27
N GLY A 10 -2.98 0.71 -24.31
CA GLY A 10 -3.24 -0.61 -23.74
C GLY A 10 -3.84 -1.53 -24.78
N TYR A 11 -3.52 -2.80 -24.66
CA TYR A 11 -4.06 -3.88 -25.47
C TYR A 11 -4.60 -4.98 -24.56
N ILE A 12 -5.80 -5.45 -24.84
CA ILE A 12 -6.47 -6.55 -24.13
C ILE A 12 -6.84 -7.58 -25.17
N HIS A 13 -6.53 -8.84 -24.91
CA HIS A 13 -6.83 -9.96 -25.77
C HIS A 13 -7.46 -11.10 -24.96
N GLU A 14 -8.70 -11.42 -25.28
CA GLU A 14 -9.40 -12.58 -24.75
C GLU A 14 -8.99 -13.81 -25.55
N LEU A 15 -8.14 -14.65 -24.97
CA LEU A 15 -7.66 -15.87 -25.62
C LEU A 15 -8.76 -16.92 -25.68
N ASN A 16 -9.57 -16.98 -24.63
CA ASN A 16 -10.77 -17.80 -24.48
C ASN A 16 -11.57 -17.33 -23.24
N ASP A 17 -12.69 -18.00 -22.93
CA ASP A 17 -13.56 -17.66 -21.78
C ASP A 17 -12.87 -17.65 -20.41
N ARG A 18 -11.65 -18.18 -20.32
CA ARG A 18 -10.89 -18.30 -19.07
C ARG A 18 -9.66 -17.40 -19.01
N TRP A 19 -9.05 -17.09 -20.14
CA TRP A 19 -7.81 -16.35 -20.21
C TRP A 19 -7.96 -15.02 -20.90
N THR A 20 -7.57 -13.97 -20.20
CA THR A 20 -7.44 -12.61 -20.76
C THR A 20 -6.00 -12.15 -20.58
N LEU A 21 -5.36 -11.74 -21.68
CA LEU A 21 -4.01 -11.17 -21.67
C LEU A 21 -4.11 -9.65 -21.79
N ARG A 22 -3.21 -8.95 -21.09
CA ARG A 22 -3.15 -7.50 -21.09
C ARG A 22 -1.72 -7.05 -21.30
N ALA A 23 -1.54 -6.01 -22.11
CA ALA A 23 -0.28 -5.30 -22.25
C ALA A 23 -0.55 -3.81 -22.27
N ALA A 24 0.27 -3.03 -21.61
CA ALA A 24 0.15 -1.57 -21.61
C ALA A 24 1.52 -0.92 -21.56
N THR A 25 1.63 0.22 -22.22
CA THR A 25 2.78 1.12 -22.11
C THR A 25 2.30 2.55 -21.99
N GLY A 26 3.06 3.38 -21.29
CA GLY A 26 2.66 4.77 -21.12
C GLY A 26 3.80 5.66 -20.68
N LEU A 27 3.68 6.93 -21.03
CA LEU A 27 4.57 8.00 -20.64
C LEU A 27 3.84 8.94 -19.69
N TYR A 28 4.37 9.08 -18.48
CA TYR A 28 3.74 9.83 -17.39
C TYR A 28 4.68 10.91 -16.88
N TYR A 29 4.11 12.06 -16.56
CA TYR A 29 4.82 13.18 -15.95
C TYR A 29 4.16 13.55 -14.64
N GLN A 30 4.96 13.82 -13.62
CA GLN A 30 4.53 14.33 -12.33
C GLN A 30 5.16 15.69 -12.10
N ALA A 31 4.32 16.74 -12.01
CA ALA A 31 4.79 18.04 -11.58
C ALA A 31 5.31 17.97 -10.13
N PRO A 32 6.38 18.70 -9.80
CA PRO A 32 6.93 18.71 -8.45
C PRO A 32 5.94 19.36 -7.47
N PHE A 33 5.85 18.79 -6.27
CA PHE A 33 5.12 19.41 -5.16
C PHE A 33 5.88 20.64 -4.61
N TYR A 34 5.19 21.50 -3.92
CA TYR A 34 5.81 22.65 -3.28
C TYR A 34 7.03 22.29 -2.41
N LYS A 35 6.96 21.19 -1.66
CA LYS A 35 8.07 20.71 -0.83
C LYS A 35 9.27 20.22 -1.65
N GLU A 36 9.05 19.68 -2.84
CA GLU A 36 10.09 19.23 -3.77
C GLU A 36 10.82 20.39 -4.46
N LEU A 37 10.18 21.56 -4.55
CA LEU A 37 10.77 22.79 -5.11
C LEU A 37 11.71 23.50 -4.11
N ARG A 38 11.71 23.14 -2.84
CA ARG A 38 12.52 23.80 -1.81
C ARG A 38 13.96 23.31 -1.89
N ASP A 39 14.85 24.21 -2.22
CA ASP A 39 16.31 24.00 -2.21
C ASP A 39 16.91 24.72 -1.01
N THR A 40 17.92 24.11 -0.42
CA THR A 40 18.67 24.67 0.70
C THR A 40 20.01 25.18 0.17
N VAL A 41 20.16 26.48 0.12
CA VAL A 41 21.39 27.13 -0.34
C VAL A 41 22.12 27.72 0.86
N ARG A 42 23.42 27.44 0.92
CA ARG A 42 24.31 28.12 1.88
C ARG A 42 24.86 29.39 1.25
N SER A 43 24.53 30.54 1.84
CA SER A 43 25.05 31.84 1.42
C SER A 43 25.60 32.57 2.64
N ASN A 44 26.86 33.02 2.57
CA ASN A 44 27.53 33.79 3.63
C ASN A 44 27.44 33.19 5.05
N GLY A 45 27.59 31.84 5.15
CA GLY A 45 27.48 31.14 6.43
C GLY A 45 26.06 30.87 6.93
N SER A 46 25.05 31.43 6.27
CA SER A 46 23.63 31.23 6.60
C SER A 46 23.00 30.17 5.68
N VAL A 47 22.07 29.43 6.24
CA VAL A 47 21.25 28.45 5.49
C VAL A 47 19.96 29.13 5.06
N ILE A 48 19.80 29.34 3.75
CA ILE A 48 18.60 29.96 3.18
C ILE A 48 17.82 28.89 2.44
N VAL A 49 16.53 28.78 2.73
CA VAL A 49 15.60 27.92 1.98
C VAL A 49 14.91 28.78 0.93
N GLN A 50 15.11 28.43 -0.34
CA GLN A 50 14.50 29.14 -1.47
C GLN A 50 13.78 28.14 -2.40
N LEU A 51 12.85 28.65 -3.20
CA LEU A 51 12.23 27.86 -4.26
C LEU A 51 13.17 27.77 -5.46
N ASN A 52 13.35 26.56 -5.97
CA ASN A 52 14.13 26.32 -7.18
C ASN A 52 13.20 26.19 -8.39
N PRO A 53 13.05 27.22 -9.24
CA PRO A 53 12.19 27.17 -10.41
C PRO A 53 12.76 26.29 -11.55
N ALA A 54 14.02 25.87 -11.48
CA ALA A 54 14.66 25.02 -12.47
C ALA A 54 14.30 23.54 -12.31
N VAL A 55 13.59 23.16 -11.25
CA VAL A 55 13.13 21.78 -11.04
C VAL A 55 12.14 21.40 -12.15
N ARG A 56 12.41 20.28 -12.80
CA ARG A 56 11.59 19.74 -13.90
C ARG A 56 10.63 18.68 -13.37
N SER A 57 9.54 18.47 -14.13
CA SER A 57 8.63 17.34 -13.87
C SER A 57 9.38 16.02 -13.89
N GLN A 58 9.09 15.17 -12.92
CA GLN A 58 9.55 13.79 -12.90
C GLN A 58 8.86 13.03 -14.03
N ARG A 59 9.55 12.11 -14.68
CA ARG A 59 9.06 11.36 -15.85
C ARG A 59 9.17 9.87 -15.60
N SER A 60 8.13 9.13 -15.96
CA SER A 60 8.12 7.68 -15.90
C SER A 60 7.59 7.08 -17.21
N VAL A 61 8.32 6.10 -17.74
CA VAL A 61 7.86 5.25 -18.85
C VAL A 61 7.52 3.90 -18.27
N HIS A 62 6.29 3.45 -18.50
CA HIS A 62 5.78 2.18 -17.96
C HIS A 62 5.65 1.14 -19.05
N PHE A 63 6.02 -0.08 -18.74
CA PHE A 63 5.75 -1.30 -19.50
C PHE A 63 5.10 -2.30 -18.55
N VAL A 64 3.92 -2.76 -18.91
CA VAL A 64 3.12 -3.65 -18.06
C VAL A 64 2.59 -4.78 -18.95
N VAL A 65 2.71 -6.00 -18.49
CA VAL A 65 2.07 -7.18 -19.07
C VAL A 65 1.38 -7.97 -17.99
N GLY A 66 0.21 -8.47 -18.26
CA GLY A 66 -0.58 -9.22 -17.29
C GLY A 66 -1.47 -10.27 -17.92
N ALA A 67 -1.92 -11.17 -17.08
CA ALA A 67 -2.88 -12.20 -17.44
C ALA A 67 -3.90 -12.39 -16.33
N ASP A 68 -5.16 -12.56 -16.71
CA ASP A 68 -6.23 -13.01 -15.83
C ASP A 68 -6.61 -14.43 -16.22
N TYR A 69 -6.78 -15.29 -15.24
CA TYR A 69 -7.30 -16.64 -15.37
C TYR A 69 -8.51 -16.83 -14.48
N THR A 70 -9.67 -17.08 -15.12
CA THR A 70 -10.93 -17.36 -14.42
C THR A 70 -11.18 -18.87 -14.39
N PHE A 71 -11.45 -19.40 -13.21
CA PHE A 71 -11.70 -20.83 -13.02
C PHE A 71 -12.72 -21.05 -11.92
N HIS A 72 -13.22 -22.29 -11.83
CA HIS A 72 -14.13 -22.70 -10.77
C HIS A 72 -13.39 -23.65 -9.81
N LEU A 73 -13.46 -23.34 -8.53
CA LEU A 73 -13.02 -24.20 -7.45
C LEU A 73 -14.21 -24.44 -6.51
N MET A 74 -14.50 -25.71 -6.21
CA MET A 74 -15.69 -26.09 -5.42
C MET A 74 -16.99 -25.50 -5.98
N LYS A 75 -17.15 -25.48 -7.32
CA LYS A 75 -18.29 -24.90 -8.08
C LYS A 75 -18.45 -23.39 -7.90
N ARG A 76 -17.45 -22.67 -7.44
CA ARG A 76 -17.46 -21.23 -7.20
C ARG A 76 -16.47 -20.51 -8.13
N PRO A 77 -16.77 -19.24 -8.51
CA PRO A 77 -15.89 -18.51 -9.40
C PRO A 77 -14.64 -17.98 -8.65
N PHE A 78 -13.49 -18.20 -9.24
CA PHE A 78 -12.21 -17.66 -8.82
C PHE A 78 -11.54 -16.96 -9.98
N ARG A 79 -10.79 -15.91 -9.69
CA ARG A 79 -9.93 -15.24 -10.65
C ARG A 79 -8.52 -15.10 -10.10
N PHE A 80 -7.57 -15.60 -10.85
CA PHE A 80 -6.15 -15.39 -10.61
C PHE A 80 -5.65 -14.34 -11.59
N THR A 81 -5.06 -13.27 -11.07
CA THR A 81 -4.45 -12.19 -11.85
C THR A 81 -2.96 -12.17 -11.59
N THR A 82 -2.17 -12.09 -12.63
CA THR A 82 -0.73 -11.82 -12.54
C THR A 82 -0.37 -10.63 -13.41
N GLU A 83 0.55 -9.79 -12.94
CA GLU A 83 1.02 -8.62 -13.64
C GLU A 83 2.52 -8.43 -13.41
N ALA A 84 3.30 -8.34 -14.49
CA ALA A 84 4.69 -7.96 -14.44
C ALA A 84 4.86 -6.55 -15.00
N TYR A 85 5.69 -5.73 -14.35
CA TYR A 85 5.90 -4.36 -14.77
C TYR A 85 7.36 -3.93 -14.68
N TYR A 86 7.72 -3.02 -15.57
CA TYR A 86 8.96 -2.27 -15.53
C TYR A 86 8.67 -0.80 -15.77
N LYS A 87 9.13 0.06 -14.85
CA LYS A 87 8.97 1.51 -14.91
C LYS A 87 10.34 2.17 -14.93
N ARG A 88 10.68 2.82 -16.04
CA ARG A 88 11.90 3.65 -16.15
C ARG A 88 11.61 5.03 -15.63
N LEU A 89 12.37 5.48 -14.66
CA LEU A 89 12.19 6.75 -13.96
C LEU A 89 13.30 7.72 -14.37
N SER A 90 12.94 8.96 -14.69
CA SER A 90 13.87 10.01 -15.10
C SER A 90 13.53 11.32 -14.40
N ASN A 91 14.51 12.21 -14.30
CA ASN A 91 14.35 13.50 -13.60
C ASN A 91 13.82 13.36 -12.18
N LEU A 92 14.23 12.30 -11.47
CA LEU A 92 13.81 12.10 -10.09
C LEU A 92 14.37 13.18 -9.18
N ILE A 93 13.56 13.59 -8.22
CA ILE A 93 13.95 14.45 -7.12
C ILE A 93 14.20 13.53 -5.91
N PRO A 94 15.46 13.23 -5.58
CA PRO A 94 15.75 12.35 -4.45
C PRO A 94 15.30 12.96 -3.14
N TYR A 95 15.05 12.10 -2.17
CA TYR A 95 14.76 12.51 -0.80
C TYR A 95 15.35 11.54 0.20
N THR A 96 15.56 12.01 1.42
CA THR A 96 15.91 11.23 2.59
C THR A 96 14.76 11.26 3.59
N VAL A 97 14.76 10.29 4.49
CA VAL A 97 13.79 10.24 5.59
C VAL A 97 14.56 10.44 6.90
N ASP A 98 14.42 11.64 7.46
CA ASP A 98 15.03 12.00 8.74
C ASP A 98 14.00 11.77 9.86
N ASN A 99 14.17 10.69 10.62
CA ASN A 99 13.17 10.18 11.57
C ASN A 99 11.83 9.87 10.86
N VAL A 100 10.86 10.78 10.92
CA VAL A 100 9.56 10.70 10.23
C VAL A 100 9.38 11.78 9.17
N ARG A 101 10.36 12.65 8.99
CA ARG A 101 10.30 13.79 8.09
C ARG A 101 10.95 13.46 6.75
N VAL A 102 10.23 13.69 5.65
CA VAL A 102 10.78 13.62 4.30
C VAL A 102 11.50 14.93 3.97
N VAL A 103 12.78 14.82 3.60
CA VAL A 103 13.64 15.95 3.20
C VAL A 103 14.06 15.76 1.75
N TYR A 104 13.57 16.64 0.87
CA TYR A 104 13.87 16.59 -0.56
C TYR A 104 15.15 17.35 -0.87
N TYR A 105 15.90 16.88 -1.89
CA TYR A 105 17.10 17.55 -2.39
C TYR A 105 16.80 18.81 -3.23
N GLY A 106 15.54 19.05 -3.60
CA GLY A 106 15.12 20.24 -4.35
C GLY A 106 15.68 20.34 -5.78
N ARG A 107 16.19 19.25 -6.32
CA ARG A 107 16.82 19.17 -7.66
C ARG A 107 16.57 17.81 -8.30
N ASN A 108 16.54 17.78 -9.64
CA ASN A 108 16.43 16.51 -10.40
C ASN A 108 17.82 15.85 -10.52
N LEU A 109 18.25 15.16 -9.48
CA LEU A 109 19.60 14.60 -9.38
C LEU A 109 19.68 13.10 -9.70
N ALA A 110 18.54 12.44 -9.89
CA ALA A 110 18.51 10.99 -10.03
C ALA A 110 17.70 10.51 -11.22
N SER A 111 18.01 9.31 -11.64
CA SER A 111 17.19 8.45 -12.49
C SER A 111 17.01 7.10 -11.80
N GLY A 112 16.10 6.27 -12.29
CA GLY A 112 15.91 4.99 -11.61
C GLY A 112 14.97 4.05 -12.34
N TYR A 113 14.59 3.00 -11.63
CA TYR A 113 13.57 2.06 -12.10
C TYR A 113 12.74 1.51 -10.94
N ALA A 114 11.54 1.07 -11.26
CA ALA A 114 10.74 0.20 -10.43
C ALA A 114 10.30 -1.00 -11.28
N THR A 115 10.50 -2.21 -10.77
CA THR A 115 10.12 -3.44 -11.45
C THR A 115 9.53 -4.41 -10.44
N GLY A 116 8.60 -5.23 -10.90
CA GLY A 116 7.99 -6.21 -10.00
C GLY A 116 7.04 -7.13 -10.72
N VAL A 117 6.54 -8.10 -9.94
CA VAL A 117 5.48 -9.00 -10.33
C VAL A 117 4.46 -9.06 -9.20
N ASP A 118 3.21 -8.84 -9.55
CA ASP A 118 2.08 -8.89 -8.65
C ASP A 118 1.20 -10.11 -8.96
N PHE A 119 0.74 -10.79 -7.94
CA PHE A 119 -0.20 -11.90 -8.00
C PHE A 119 -1.40 -11.58 -7.14
N LYS A 120 -2.59 -11.87 -7.64
CA LYS A 120 -3.83 -11.72 -6.89
C LYS A 120 -4.74 -12.91 -7.16
N LEU A 121 -5.14 -13.57 -6.10
CA LEU A 121 -6.22 -14.55 -6.11
C LEU A 121 -7.44 -13.92 -5.47
N PHE A 122 -8.52 -13.85 -6.22
CA PHE A 122 -9.81 -13.32 -5.79
C PHE A 122 -10.86 -14.38 -6.00
N GLY A 123 -11.81 -14.52 -5.09
CA GLY A 123 -12.91 -15.45 -5.27
C GLY A 123 -13.81 -15.59 -4.05
N GLU A 124 -14.90 -16.29 -4.24
CA GLU A 124 -15.83 -16.66 -3.19
C GLU A 124 -15.40 -17.98 -2.54
N PHE A 125 -14.65 -17.91 -1.45
CA PHE A 125 -14.38 -19.11 -0.63
C PHE A 125 -15.67 -19.60 0.04
N VAL A 126 -16.56 -18.66 0.35
CA VAL A 126 -17.88 -18.91 0.91
C VAL A 126 -18.93 -18.14 0.10
N PRO A 127 -20.13 -18.71 -0.21
CA PRO A 127 -21.14 -18.02 -1.00
C PRO A 127 -21.49 -16.65 -0.44
N GLY A 128 -21.44 -15.63 -1.31
CA GLY A 128 -21.78 -14.26 -0.98
C GLY A 128 -20.70 -13.49 -0.20
N THR A 129 -19.47 -14.02 -0.09
CA THR A 129 -18.35 -13.32 0.54
C THR A 129 -17.15 -13.22 -0.39
N ASP A 130 -16.65 -12.01 -0.58
CA ASP A 130 -15.45 -11.76 -1.36
C ASP A 130 -14.20 -11.90 -0.48
N SER A 131 -13.27 -12.71 -0.94
CA SER A 131 -11.97 -12.89 -0.29
C SER A 131 -10.84 -12.77 -1.30
N TRP A 132 -9.69 -12.26 -0.86
CA TRP A 132 -8.53 -12.15 -1.74
C TRP A 132 -7.21 -12.36 -1.01
N LEU A 133 -6.27 -12.89 -1.76
CA LEU A 133 -4.86 -12.98 -1.40
C LEU A 133 -4.05 -12.24 -2.45
N THR A 134 -3.20 -11.31 -2.03
CA THR A 134 -2.25 -10.64 -2.90
C THR A 134 -0.82 -10.97 -2.48
N PHE A 135 0.05 -11.13 -3.44
CA PHE A 135 1.48 -11.29 -3.25
C PHE A 135 2.22 -10.46 -4.28
N SER A 136 3.09 -9.58 -3.84
CA SER A 136 3.89 -8.71 -4.68
C SER A 136 5.36 -8.90 -4.41
N LEU A 137 6.15 -9.02 -5.47
CA LEU A 137 7.60 -8.94 -5.45
C LEU A 137 8.02 -7.71 -6.22
N MET A 138 8.78 -6.81 -5.59
CA MET A 138 9.17 -5.58 -6.26
C MET A 138 10.58 -5.13 -5.88
N GLN A 139 11.18 -4.38 -6.79
CA GLN A 139 12.43 -3.67 -6.56
C GLN A 139 12.33 -2.26 -7.10
N THR A 140 12.73 -1.28 -6.30
CA THR A 140 12.84 0.09 -6.79
C THR A 140 14.18 0.69 -6.40
N ARG A 141 14.93 1.16 -7.38
CA ARG A 141 16.26 1.74 -7.21
C ARG A 141 16.38 3.09 -7.93
N GLU A 142 17.25 3.91 -7.41
CA GLU A 142 17.63 5.18 -8.02
C GLU A 142 19.16 5.28 -8.15
N LYS A 143 19.58 5.93 -9.22
CA LYS A 143 20.98 6.21 -9.52
C LYS A 143 21.25 7.69 -9.34
N MET A 144 22.18 8.03 -8.44
CA MET A 144 22.59 9.40 -8.16
C MET A 144 24.11 9.45 -8.10
N GLY A 145 24.74 10.39 -8.82
CA GLY A 145 26.20 10.48 -8.89
C GLY A 145 26.89 9.21 -9.41
N GLY A 146 26.23 8.44 -10.29
CA GLY A 146 26.79 7.19 -10.82
C GLY A 146 26.52 5.94 -9.97
N VAL A 147 26.10 6.09 -8.72
CA VAL A 147 25.90 4.99 -7.74
C VAL A 147 24.42 4.64 -7.62
N TRP A 148 24.12 3.35 -7.50
CA TRP A 148 22.78 2.83 -7.32
C TRP A 148 22.40 2.66 -5.85
N TYR A 149 21.29 3.28 -5.44
CA TYR A 149 20.72 3.19 -4.10
C TYR A 149 19.30 2.58 -4.11
N PRO A 150 18.91 1.84 -3.07
CA PRO A 150 17.49 1.49 -2.90
C PRO A 150 16.70 2.77 -2.62
N ARG A 151 15.54 2.96 -3.24
CA ARG A 151 14.67 4.07 -2.89
C ARG A 151 14.09 3.87 -1.47
N PRO A 152 13.71 4.95 -0.76
CA PRO A 152 13.07 4.82 0.55
C PRO A 152 11.77 3.98 0.51
N THR A 153 11.13 3.88 -0.66
CA THR A 153 9.94 3.07 -0.92
C THR A 153 10.25 1.64 -1.40
N ASP A 154 11.54 1.21 -1.43
CA ASP A 154 11.92 -0.13 -1.87
C ASP A 154 11.46 -1.19 -0.86
N GLN A 155 10.40 -1.88 -1.20
CA GLN A 155 9.82 -2.96 -0.41
C GLN A 155 9.82 -4.25 -1.23
N ARG A 156 10.67 -5.22 -0.86
CA ARG A 156 10.98 -6.39 -1.71
C ARG A 156 9.82 -7.35 -1.87
N TYR A 157 8.99 -7.48 -0.86
CA TYR A 157 7.78 -8.29 -0.92
C TYR A 157 6.67 -7.67 -0.08
N ASN A 158 5.45 -7.94 -0.51
CA ASN A 158 4.24 -7.60 0.23
C ASN A 158 3.22 -8.73 0.04
N VAL A 159 2.65 -9.19 1.13
CA VAL A 159 1.56 -10.18 1.16
C VAL A 159 0.39 -9.58 1.90
N SER A 160 -0.80 -9.64 1.33
CA SER A 160 -2.03 -9.19 1.99
C SER A 160 -3.13 -10.22 1.76
N LEU A 161 -3.76 -10.63 2.84
CA LEU A 161 -4.90 -11.54 2.86
C LEU A 161 -6.10 -10.81 3.46
N TYR A 162 -7.21 -10.90 2.79
CA TYR A 162 -8.53 -10.60 3.32
C TYR A 162 -9.43 -11.81 3.11
N PHE A 163 -10.00 -12.32 4.17
CA PHE A 163 -10.87 -13.48 4.16
C PHE A 163 -12.09 -13.20 5.03
N THR A 164 -13.26 -13.49 4.51
CA THR A 164 -14.51 -13.43 5.25
C THR A 164 -15.25 -14.75 5.09
N ASP A 165 -15.77 -15.28 6.19
CA ASP A 165 -16.54 -16.50 6.23
C ASP A 165 -17.72 -16.37 7.18
N TYR A 166 -18.78 -17.15 6.92
CA TYR A 166 -19.87 -17.35 7.84
C TYR A 166 -19.67 -18.62 8.65
N PHE A 167 -20.12 -18.63 9.90
CA PHE A 167 -20.07 -19.85 10.68
C PHE A 167 -20.95 -20.94 10.06
N PRO A 168 -20.51 -22.20 10.03
CA PRO A 168 -21.29 -23.31 9.52
C PRO A 168 -22.69 -23.37 10.14
N GLY A 169 -23.72 -23.38 9.30
CA GLY A 169 -25.12 -23.42 9.72
C GLY A 169 -25.72 -22.09 10.20
N SER A 170 -24.97 -20.99 10.15
CA SER A 170 -25.50 -19.67 10.54
C SER A 170 -25.00 -18.55 9.67
N THR A 171 -25.86 -17.85 8.96
CA THR A 171 -25.54 -16.62 8.23
C THR A 171 -25.52 -15.37 9.12
N ARG A 172 -25.77 -15.53 10.41
CA ARG A 172 -25.76 -14.41 11.37
C ARG A 172 -24.36 -14.08 11.89
N TRP A 173 -23.48 -15.06 11.92
CA TRP A 173 -22.11 -14.88 12.38
C TRP A 173 -21.16 -14.82 11.20
N ALA A 174 -20.42 -13.73 11.08
CA ALA A 174 -19.38 -13.58 10.08
C ALA A 174 -18.03 -13.35 10.75
N LEU A 175 -17.06 -14.16 10.35
CA LEU A 175 -15.65 -14.02 10.75
C LEU A 175 -14.90 -13.29 9.64
N THR A 176 -14.11 -12.29 10.01
CA THR A 176 -13.19 -11.60 9.09
C THR A 176 -11.78 -11.80 9.57
N LEU A 177 -10.90 -12.23 8.67
CA LEU A 177 -9.46 -12.35 8.89
C LEU A 177 -8.74 -11.41 7.92
N ARG A 178 -7.84 -10.59 8.45
CA ARG A 178 -6.92 -9.75 7.66
C ARG A 178 -5.51 -10.07 8.09
N ALA A 179 -4.64 -10.34 7.13
CA ALA A 179 -3.22 -10.52 7.40
C ALA A 179 -2.40 -9.67 6.44
N ALA A 180 -1.35 -9.04 6.96
CA ALA A 180 -0.42 -8.24 6.17
C ALA A 180 1.02 -8.58 6.57
N PHE A 181 1.84 -8.82 5.56
CA PHE A 181 3.25 -9.14 5.66
C PHE A 181 4.02 -8.32 4.65
N ALA A 182 4.94 -7.48 5.08
CA ALA A 182 5.68 -6.63 4.17
C ALA A 182 7.15 -6.51 4.57
N HIS A 183 8.03 -6.51 3.57
CA HIS A 183 9.46 -6.27 3.80
C HIS A 183 9.70 -4.87 4.35
N GLY A 184 10.67 -4.72 5.24
CA GLY A 184 11.03 -3.42 5.82
C GLY A 184 11.51 -2.42 4.77
N LEU A 185 11.16 -1.17 4.96
CA LEU A 185 11.60 -0.06 4.11
C LEU A 185 13.05 0.32 4.41
N SER A 186 13.71 0.96 3.44
CA SER A 186 15.05 1.50 3.62
C SER A 186 15.01 2.74 4.51
N PHE A 187 15.95 2.84 5.44
CA PHE A 187 16.13 4.00 6.32
C PHE A 187 17.62 4.23 6.65
N GLY A 188 17.92 5.30 7.35
CA GLY A 188 19.27 5.60 7.80
C GLY A 188 19.28 6.69 8.86
N PRO A 189 20.47 7.04 9.40
CA PRO A 189 20.60 8.13 10.35
C PRO A 189 20.12 9.45 9.77
N PRO A 190 19.57 10.36 10.57
CA PRO A 190 19.21 11.71 10.12
C PRO A 190 20.47 12.48 9.70
N HIS A 191 20.29 13.43 8.79
CA HIS A 191 21.37 14.26 8.24
C HIS A 191 22.53 13.48 7.61
N SER A 192 22.29 12.21 7.25
CA SER A 192 23.26 11.36 6.57
C SER A 192 23.15 11.46 5.06
N SER A 193 24.23 11.07 4.37
CA SER A 193 24.24 10.98 2.91
C SER A 193 23.28 9.90 2.42
N ARG A 194 22.89 9.98 1.14
CA ARG A 194 22.01 8.97 0.54
C ARG A 194 22.60 7.55 0.61
N GLY A 195 23.93 7.43 0.57
CA GLY A 195 24.63 6.16 0.68
C GLY A 195 24.51 5.49 2.04
N GLU A 196 24.30 6.26 3.10
CA GLU A 196 24.14 5.76 4.47
C GLU A 196 22.68 5.37 4.79
N GLN A 197 21.71 5.73 3.92
CA GLN A 197 20.30 5.42 4.08
C GLN A 197 19.92 4.09 3.42
N THR A 198 20.67 3.04 3.72
CA THR A 198 20.52 1.71 3.14
C THR A 198 20.19 0.62 4.13
N PHE A 199 20.05 0.95 5.41
CA PHE A 199 19.56 0.04 6.44
C PHE A 199 18.12 -0.37 6.14
N ARG A 200 17.72 -1.55 6.64
CA ARG A 200 16.37 -2.06 6.50
C ARG A 200 15.67 -2.15 7.83
N ALA A 201 14.47 -1.59 7.89
CA ALA A 201 13.59 -1.79 9.01
C ALA A 201 13.16 -3.28 9.10
N PRO A 202 12.81 -3.79 10.29
CA PRO A 202 12.20 -5.09 10.43
C PRO A 202 10.94 -5.22 9.56
N ALA A 203 10.66 -6.45 9.12
CA ALA A 203 9.46 -6.71 8.33
C ALA A 203 8.19 -6.39 9.13
N TYR A 204 7.26 -5.70 8.49
CA TYR A 204 5.93 -5.45 9.04
C TYR A 204 5.10 -6.73 9.02
N LYS A 205 4.43 -7.04 10.13
CA LYS A 205 3.60 -8.24 10.29
C LYS A 205 2.38 -7.89 11.11
N ARG A 206 1.19 -8.15 10.58
CA ARG A 206 -0.05 -7.88 11.30
C ARG A 206 -1.12 -8.88 10.93
N VAL A 207 -1.85 -9.34 11.93
CA VAL A 207 -3.05 -10.16 11.78
C VAL A 207 -4.15 -9.52 12.60
N ASP A 208 -5.29 -9.24 11.94
CA ASP A 208 -6.49 -8.72 12.55
C ASP A 208 -7.62 -9.73 12.39
N VAL A 209 -8.43 -9.89 13.42
CA VAL A 209 -9.61 -10.76 13.40
C VAL A 209 -10.82 -9.95 13.83
N GLY A 210 -11.90 -10.06 13.06
CA GLY A 210 -13.17 -9.46 13.36
C GLY A 210 -14.27 -10.51 13.43
N LEU A 211 -15.16 -10.39 14.39
CA LEU A 211 -16.36 -11.18 14.52
C LEU A 211 -17.57 -10.26 14.46
N ASN A 212 -18.47 -10.50 13.53
CA ASN A 212 -19.69 -9.73 13.35
C ASN A 212 -20.91 -10.62 13.62
N TYR A 213 -21.88 -10.10 14.35
CA TYR A 213 -23.15 -10.76 14.62
C TYR A 213 -24.31 -9.90 14.13
N HIS A 214 -25.13 -10.44 13.22
CA HIS A 214 -26.36 -9.81 12.78
C HIS A 214 -27.44 -9.96 13.86
N LEU A 215 -27.75 -8.86 14.52
CA LEU A 215 -28.81 -8.79 15.53
C LEU A 215 -30.17 -8.82 14.84
N PHE A 216 -30.31 -8.06 13.76
CA PHE A 216 -31.56 -7.89 13.05
C PHE A 216 -31.31 -7.61 11.58
N LYS A 217 -32.02 -8.31 10.70
CA LYS A 217 -32.06 -8.06 9.26
C LYS A 217 -33.52 -8.07 8.81
N SER A 218 -33.97 -6.94 8.31
CA SER A 218 -35.34 -6.86 7.75
C SER A 218 -35.36 -7.52 6.38
N GLU A 219 -36.01 -8.69 6.28
CA GLU A 219 -36.23 -9.32 4.98
C GLU A 219 -37.35 -8.58 4.23
N LEU A 220 -37.07 -8.18 3.00
CA LEU A 220 -38.08 -7.64 2.11
C LEU A 220 -39.03 -8.78 1.65
N LYS A 221 -40.18 -8.90 2.25
CA LYS A 221 -41.27 -9.76 1.69
C LYS A 221 -41.93 -9.05 0.53
N ASN A 222 -41.84 -9.63 -0.69
CA ASN A 222 -42.40 -9.08 -1.93
C ASN A 222 -41.98 -7.64 -2.25
N GLY A 223 -40.70 -7.30 -1.99
CA GLY A 223 -40.17 -5.96 -2.25
C GLY A 223 -40.68 -4.85 -1.30
N ARG A 224 -41.43 -5.20 -0.24
CA ARG A 224 -41.98 -4.26 0.74
C ARG A 224 -41.39 -4.53 2.13
N ARG A 225 -41.11 -3.47 2.89
CA ARG A 225 -40.72 -3.58 4.29
C ARG A 225 -41.87 -4.10 5.15
N PRO A 226 -41.58 -4.84 6.23
CA PRO A 226 -42.59 -5.24 7.21
C PRO A 226 -43.31 -4.01 7.77
N VAL A 227 -44.65 -4.04 7.82
CA VAL A 227 -45.44 -2.91 8.30
C VAL A 227 -45.49 -2.84 9.83
N VAL A 228 -45.06 -3.92 10.51
CA VAL A 228 -45.18 -4.08 11.97
C VAL A 228 -43.83 -4.44 12.59
N GLY A 229 -43.53 -3.86 13.77
CA GLY A 229 -42.33 -4.14 14.55
C GLY A 229 -41.13 -3.27 14.18
N TRP A 230 -39.95 -3.64 14.72
CA TRP A 230 -38.70 -2.92 14.54
C TRP A 230 -38.24 -2.81 13.06
N GLY A 231 -38.64 -3.77 12.21
CA GLY A 231 -38.32 -3.78 10.77
C GLY A 231 -38.97 -2.66 9.97
N LYS A 232 -39.89 -1.89 10.56
CA LYS A 232 -40.46 -0.67 9.96
C LYS A 232 -39.44 0.47 9.96
N TYR A 233 -38.60 0.53 10.99
CA TYR A 233 -37.65 1.63 11.25
C TYR A 233 -36.21 1.23 11.03
N VAL A 234 -35.87 -0.03 11.32
CA VAL A 234 -34.50 -0.55 11.25
C VAL A 234 -34.41 -1.53 10.09
N ARG A 235 -33.54 -1.28 9.14
CA ARG A 235 -33.28 -2.16 8.00
C ARG A 235 -32.32 -3.28 8.37
N ASP A 236 -31.23 -2.92 9.03
CA ASP A 236 -30.18 -3.84 9.45
C ASP A 236 -29.54 -3.37 10.76
N ALA A 237 -29.19 -4.30 11.62
CA ALA A 237 -28.46 -4.01 12.85
C ALA A 237 -27.46 -5.13 13.12
N TRP A 238 -26.21 -4.76 13.36
CA TRP A 238 -25.19 -5.73 13.69
C TRP A 238 -24.18 -5.22 14.72
N LEU A 239 -23.66 -6.16 15.50
CA LEU A 239 -22.63 -5.96 16.48
C LEU A 239 -21.33 -6.59 15.98
N GLY A 240 -20.22 -5.84 16.03
CA GLY A 240 -18.92 -6.31 15.64
C GLY A 240 -17.88 -6.14 16.73
N ILE A 241 -17.01 -7.12 16.88
CA ILE A 241 -15.82 -7.07 17.74
C ILE A 241 -14.62 -7.29 16.85
N ASP A 242 -13.69 -6.33 16.82
CA ASP A 242 -12.43 -6.46 16.07
C ASP A 242 -11.26 -6.51 17.05
N CYS A 243 -10.36 -7.46 16.85
CA CYS A 243 -9.06 -7.51 17.49
C CYS A 243 -7.99 -7.16 16.46
N PHE A 244 -7.47 -5.94 16.54
CA PHE A 244 -6.35 -5.50 15.70
C PHE A 244 -5.02 -5.97 16.29
N ASN A 245 -4.08 -6.36 15.40
CA ASN A 245 -2.79 -6.89 15.79
C ASN A 245 -2.92 -8.03 16.81
N LEU A 246 -3.70 -9.05 16.47
CA LEU A 246 -4.01 -10.20 17.34
C LEU A 246 -2.75 -10.83 17.95
N LEU A 247 -1.67 -10.92 17.17
CA LEU A 247 -0.41 -11.52 17.61
C LEU A 247 0.42 -10.61 18.52
N GLY A 248 0.02 -9.34 18.70
CA GLY A 248 0.72 -8.38 19.55
C GLY A 248 2.12 -8.01 19.06
N ILE A 249 2.39 -8.14 17.76
CA ILE A 249 3.71 -7.88 17.18
C ILE A 249 4.03 -6.38 17.26
N ARG A 250 5.21 -6.06 17.74
CA ARG A 250 5.73 -4.69 17.80
C ARG A 250 6.31 -4.30 16.45
N ASN A 251 5.49 -3.75 15.56
CA ASN A 251 5.92 -3.23 14.27
C ASN A 251 6.59 -1.88 14.45
N VAL A 252 7.76 -1.72 13.85
CA VAL A 252 8.51 -0.46 13.88
C VAL A 252 7.90 0.52 12.88
N ASN A 253 7.57 1.72 13.36
CA ASN A 253 7.12 2.84 12.52
C ASN A 253 8.29 3.69 12.02
N SER A 254 9.22 4.00 12.93
CA SER A 254 10.36 4.88 12.68
C SER A 254 11.43 4.62 13.73
N TYR A 255 12.58 5.28 13.58
CA TYR A 255 13.64 5.28 14.57
C TYR A 255 13.90 6.69 15.06
N TYR A 256 14.01 6.88 16.39
CA TYR A 256 14.65 8.05 16.97
C TYR A 256 16.14 7.80 17.08
N TRP A 257 16.92 8.77 16.66
CA TRP A 257 18.37 8.67 16.75
C TRP A 257 18.88 9.49 17.91
N ILE A 258 19.60 8.83 18.81
CA ILE A 258 20.28 9.44 19.93
C ILE A 258 21.80 9.32 19.73
N THR A 259 22.54 10.31 20.16
CA THR A 259 24.01 10.29 20.15
C THR A 259 24.49 10.16 21.59
N ASP A 260 25.33 9.17 21.86
CA ASP A 260 25.95 9.00 23.17
C ASP A 260 27.08 10.00 23.42
N ILE A 261 27.68 9.95 24.60
CA ILE A 261 28.77 10.84 25.00
C ILE A 261 30.05 10.59 24.20
N GLU A 262 30.19 9.44 23.56
CA GLU A 262 31.31 9.06 22.71
C GLU A 262 31.10 9.47 21.24
N GLY A 263 29.94 10.03 20.90
CA GLY A 263 29.55 10.44 19.56
C GLY A 263 28.93 9.34 18.69
N ASN A 264 28.69 8.14 19.25
CA ASN A 264 28.05 7.05 18.52
C ASN A 264 26.55 7.29 18.38
N ARG A 265 26.01 6.97 17.21
CA ARG A 265 24.56 7.11 16.92
C ARG A 265 23.83 5.81 17.15
N HIS A 266 22.80 5.85 17.96
CA HIS A 266 21.93 4.71 18.28
C HIS A 266 20.51 4.95 17.78
N GLY A 267 19.99 3.99 17.01
CA GLY A 267 18.59 4.02 16.54
C GLY A 267 17.64 3.38 17.55
N VAL A 268 16.81 4.17 18.20
CA VAL A 268 15.79 3.69 19.13
C VAL A 268 14.48 3.50 18.37
N PRO A 269 13.91 2.27 18.30
CA PRO A 269 12.72 2.02 17.53
C PRO A 269 11.49 2.66 18.17
N ASN A 270 10.70 3.34 17.36
CA ASN A 270 9.36 3.80 17.69
C ASN A 270 8.35 2.82 17.09
N TYR A 271 7.51 2.24 17.93
CA TYR A 271 6.59 1.19 17.52
C TYR A 271 5.21 1.73 17.20
N LEU A 272 4.55 1.08 16.24
CA LEU A 272 3.13 1.26 15.99
C LEU A 272 2.31 0.71 17.18
N THR A 273 1.05 1.08 17.20
CA THR A 273 0.10 0.64 18.23
C THR A 273 0.08 -0.88 18.35
N GLY A 274 0.11 -1.37 19.57
CA GLY A 274 0.02 -2.79 19.92
C GLY A 274 -1.36 -3.37 19.63
N ARG A 275 -1.73 -4.43 20.36
CA ARG A 275 -3.05 -5.04 20.25
C ARG A 275 -4.14 -4.07 20.69
N GLN A 276 -5.23 -3.99 19.91
CA GLN A 276 -6.40 -3.17 20.23
C GLN A 276 -7.67 -3.98 20.04
N LEU A 277 -8.60 -3.80 20.94
CA LEU A 277 -9.97 -4.30 20.83
C LEU A 277 -10.88 -3.13 20.46
N ASN A 278 -11.74 -3.36 19.49
CA ASN A 278 -12.74 -2.40 19.02
C ASN A 278 -14.10 -3.05 19.00
N LEU A 279 -15.09 -2.37 19.60
CA LEU A 279 -16.49 -2.78 19.59
C LEU A 279 -17.24 -1.84 18.66
N ARG A 280 -18.01 -2.40 17.72
CA ARG A 280 -18.83 -1.65 16.76
C ARG A 280 -20.28 -2.06 16.86
N PHE A 281 -21.13 -1.06 16.85
CA PHE A 281 -22.57 -1.25 16.72
C PHE A 281 -23.08 -0.41 15.55
N ASN A 282 -23.65 -1.06 14.56
CA ASN A 282 -24.19 -0.41 13.36
C ASN A 282 -25.69 -0.66 13.29
N VAL A 283 -26.42 0.38 12.93
CA VAL A 283 -27.86 0.34 12.65
C VAL A 283 -28.13 1.09 11.36
N GLU A 284 -28.80 0.42 10.41
CA GLU A 284 -29.30 1.02 9.18
C GLU A 284 -30.81 1.20 9.29
N PHE A 285 -31.30 2.39 8.97
CA PHE A 285 -32.71 2.75 9.01
C PHE A 285 -33.41 2.70 7.66
#